data_fa0314ff39ff5f341e2f15e1f6b19bc3
#
_entry.id   fa0314ff39ff5f341e2f15e1f6b19bc3
#
_cell.length_a   1.000
_cell.length_b   1.000
_cell.length_c   1.000
_cell.angle_alpha   90.00
_cell.angle_beta   90.00
_cell.angle_gamma   90.00
#
_symmetry.space_group_name_H-M   'P 1'
#
loop_
_entity.id
_entity.type
_entity.pdbx_description
1 polymer ?
#
loop_
_entity_poly.entity_id
_entity_poly.type
_entity_poly.pdbx_seq_one_letter_code
_entity_poly.pdbx_strand_id
1 'polypeptide(L)'
;MSLIPAEVIDRVRTSVNILDVVGQSVQMHKSGKNWFGLCPFHPEKTPSFSVNEEKQIFTCFSCHRGGNVFKFLMELNGVTFPEAVKQVAQIAGIEIATDVGQTAAEKNSPRQKLYQLYNRAADLYHHVLINTKLGQEAFSYLQDRGLSLELIKEFRIGFAPEQPLLEELFKKEEASDYQLVRKSGLFLEWQDGSLHERFVDRIMFPINNQAGQVVAFSGRLLHANPQAPKYLNSPETAIFNKSKVLFNFDKAKGEIRLKQRVILFEGFMDVLAAYRSGVKNGVASMGTSLTDEQVYQLKRLTNQVCICYDGDDPGQLATKRALELFESQGSFNLSVINLPENLDPDEYVKKYGEEKFAQAVAANQVGALDFYLQYFERGKNLATENDQLLYLRQVLEVLAPLKDKIQQDLYLNRLSKRFKLEKLNLEAQLRDLQTKLKVQTKPLTDLKTSAVVPPVEKQAKVSQVITAQRLLLYRLLHEQGVFLRLMADAQFHFFTEIYQRSYLVAQAYFAQHEDYNSAEFLDFIKEEPIRQLVVSLEMTEFPPQALPEEIDDCIIIITKLAPLLAKLDQNDQEFERAMSLGNTEEAQRLLVEKIKLKQQIAQVKQALH
;
A
#
# COMPACT_ATOMS: atom_id res chain seq x y z
N MET A 1 17.72 -5.71 27.52
CA MET A 1 16.78 -4.74 26.93
C MET A 1 17.44 -3.39 26.93
N SER A 2 18.02 -2.93 25.86
CA SER A 2 18.37 -1.50 25.76
C SER A 2 17.16 -0.82 25.13
N LEU A 3 16.25 -0.45 26.00
CA LEU A 3 15.07 0.32 25.63
C LEU A 3 15.53 1.74 25.27
N ILE A 4 15.02 2.27 24.17
CA ILE A 4 15.10 3.71 23.94
C ILE A 4 14.41 4.36 25.15
N PRO A 5 15.04 5.31 25.85
CA PRO A 5 14.40 5.98 26.97
C PRO A 5 13.07 6.60 26.53
N ALA A 6 12.04 6.50 27.39
CA ALA A 6 10.70 7.04 27.08
C ALA A 6 10.76 8.52 26.68
N GLU A 7 11.60 9.31 27.36
CA GLU A 7 11.84 10.72 27.06
C GLU A 7 12.37 10.97 25.62
N VAL A 8 13.21 10.04 25.10
CA VAL A 8 13.73 10.14 23.72
C VAL A 8 12.63 9.79 22.72
N ILE A 9 11.83 8.76 23.01
CA ILE A 9 10.69 8.36 22.17
C ILE A 9 9.70 9.52 22.08
N ASP A 10 9.36 10.12 23.21
CA ASP A 10 8.42 11.25 23.28
C ASP A 10 8.97 12.48 22.53
N ARG A 11 10.22 12.84 22.77
CA ARG A 11 10.88 13.93 22.04
C ARG A 11 10.87 13.72 20.53
N VAL A 12 11.15 12.49 20.06
CA VAL A 12 11.11 12.17 18.64
C VAL A 12 9.69 12.20 18.09
N ARG A 13 8.71 11.68 18.82
CA ARG A 13 7.31 11.68 18.43
C ARG A 13 6.76 13.09 18.27
N THR A 14 7.06 13.97 19.22
CA THR A 14 6.56 15.36 19.24
C THR A 14 7.29 16.30 18.28
N SER A 15 8.45 15.90 17.76
CA SER A 15 9.25 16.71 16.84
C SER A 15 8.79 16.68 15.38
N VAL A 16 7.87 15.80 15.02
CA VAL A 16 7.33 15.67 13.66
C VAL A 16 5.82 15.77 13.66
N ASN A 17 5.27 16.27 12.56
CA ASN A 17 3.85 16.16 12.30
C ASN A 17 3.58 14.84 11.54
N ILE A 18 2.67 14.01 12.04
CA ILE A 18 2.29 12.76 11.39
C ILE A 18 1.83 12.97 9.94
N LEU A 19 1.18 14.11 9.67
CA LEU A 19 0.71 14.43 8.32
C LEU A 19 1.88 14.59 7.35
N ASP A 20 2.98 15.19 7.77
CA ASP A 20 4.18 15.36 6.93
C ASP A 20 4.85 14.01 6.63
N VAL A 21 4.89 13.14 7.63
CA VAL A 21 5.46 11.78 7.47
C VAL A 21 4.57 10.93 6.56
N VAL A 22 3.25 10.91 6.80
CA VAL A 22 2.27 10.20 5.97
C VAL A 22 2.26 10.78 4.56
N GLY A 23 2.25 12.09 4.42
CA GLY A 23 2.29 12.81 3.15
C GLY A 23 3.49 12.43 2.29
N GLN A 24 4.57 11.90 2.89
CA GLN A 24 5.67 11.29 2.13
C GLN A 24 5.29 10.00 1.39
N SER A 25 4.20 9.38 1.66
CA SER A 25 3.80 8.08 1.07
C SER A 25 2.38 8.05 0.53
N VAL A 26 1.52 8.98 0.94
CA VAL A 26 0.10 9.03 0.59
C VAL A 26 -0.29 10.47 0.24
N GLN A 27 -1.00 10.64 -0.87
CA GLN A 27 -1.61 11.94 -1.20
C GLN A 27 -2.82 12.17 -0.29
N MET A 28 -2.77 13.24 0.50
CA MET A 28 -3.78 13.57 1.49
C MET A 28 -4.62 14.78 1.08
N HIS A 29 -5.93 14.72 1.33
CA HIS A 29 -6.88 15.79 1.07
C HIS A 29 -7.63 16.12 2.34
N LYS A 30 -7.69 17.40 2.71
CA LYS A 30 -8.38 17.86 3.92
C LYS A 30 -9.90 17.76 3.76
N SER A 31 -10.56 17.18 4.75
CA SER A 31 -12.02 17.13 4.86
C SER A 31 -12.42 17.25 6.33
N GLY A 32 -13.01 18.38 6.69
CA GLY A 32 -13.31 18.72 8.09
C GLY A 32 -12.03 18.84 8.94
N LYS A 33 -12.00 18.14 10.07
CA LYS A 33 -10.86 18.09 11.00
C LYS A 33 -9.79 17.07 10.61
N ASN A 34 -10.11 16.17 9.68
CA ASN A 34 -9.23 15.08 9.29
C ASN A 34 -8.73 15.24 7.85
N TRP A 35 -7.65 14.51 7.55
CA TRP A 35 -7.11 14.38 6.21
C TRP A 35 -7.38 12.97 5.69
N PHE A 36 -7.80 12.83 4.43
CA PHE A 36 -8.16 11.56 3.82
C PHE A 36 -7.27 11.24 2.61
N GLY A 37 -6.96 9.95 2.42
CA GLY A 37 -6.20 9.43 1.28
C GLY A 37 -6.47 7.95 1.05
N LEU A 38 -5.84 7.39 0.01
CA LEU A 38 -5.88 5.94 -0.22
C LEU A 38 -4.99 5.22 0.80
N CYS A 39 -5.47 4.14 1.37
CA CYS A 39 -4.75 3.38 2.39
C CYS A 39 -3.43 2.81 1.84
N PRO A 40 -2.29 2.99 2.52
CA PRO A 40 -1.02 2.41 2.08
C PRO A 40 -0.89 0.92 2.38
N PHE A 41 -1.83 0.32 3.09
CA PHE A 41 -1.71 -1.04 3.63
C PHE A 41 -2.59 -2.06 2.93
N HIS A 42 -3.60 -1.63 2.15
CA HIS A 42 -4.46 -2.51 1.37
C HIS A 42 -4.95 -1.81 0.09
N PRO A 43 -5.24 -2.55 -0.99
CA PRO A 43 -5.79 -1.98 -2.22
C PRO A 43 -7.22 -1.47 -2.02
N GLU A 44 -7.50 -0.23 -2.47
CA GLU A 44 -8.84 0.36 -2.43
C GLU A 44 -9.05 1.41 -3.54
N LYS A 45 -10.30 1.65 -3.92
CA LYS A 45 -10.66 2.64 -4.95
C LYS A 45 -11.15 3.96 -4.37
N THR A 46 -11.64 3.95 -3.15
CA THR A 46 -12.17 5.12 -2.43
C THR A 46 -11.32 5.39 -1.21
N PRO A 47 -10.98 6.66 -0.91
CA PRO A 47 -10.17 7.00 0.25
C PRO A 47 -10.85 6.55 1.56
N SER A 48 -10.20 5.63 2.29
CA SER A 48 -10.63 5.19 3.61
C SER A 48 -9.56 5.40 4.69
N PHE A 49 -8.38 5.87 4.28
CA PHE A 49 -7.30 6.18 5.19
C PHE A 49 -7.43 7.62 5.68
N SER A 50 -7.48 7.80 6.99
CA SER A 50 -7.68 9.10 7.64
C SER A 50 -6.54 9.41 8.60
N VAL A 51 -6.11 10.67 8.62
CA VAL A 51 -5.12 11.21 9.57
C VAL A 51 -5.76 12.37 10.33
N ASN A 52 -5.67 12.33 11.65
CA ASN A 52 -5.99 13.45 12.54
C ASN A 52 -4.70 14.14 12.96
N GLU A 53 -4.50 15.34 12.46
CA GLU A 53 -3.28 16.13 12.70
C GLU A 53 -3.22 16.64 14.15
N GLU A 54 -4.33 16.99 14.78
CA GLU A 54 -4.39 17.46 16.17
C GLU A 54 -4.02 16.34 17.16
N LYS A 55 -4.54 15.13 16.93
CA LYS A 55 -4.29 13.96 17.79
C LYS A 55 -3.04 13.17 17.40
N GLN A 56 -2.38 13.49 16.29
CA GLN A 56 -1.18 12.83 15.77
C GLN A 56 -1.36 11.32 15.53
N ILE A 57 -2.54 10.92 15.01
CA ILE A 57 -2.90 9.52 14.75
C ILE A 57 -3.47 9.33 13.35
N PHE A 58 -3.38 8.10 12.87
CA PHE A 58 -4.04 7.67 11.64
C PHE A 58 -4.96 6.48 11.87
N THR A 59 -5.93 6.29 10.99
CA THR A 59 -6.75 5.07 10.90
C THR A 59 -7.16 4.81 9.45
N CYS A 60 -7.37 3.54 9.14
CA CYS A 60 -8.05 3.12 7.91
C CYS A 60 -9.39 2.48 8.26
N PHE A 61 -10.48 3.05 7.77
CA PHE A 61 -11.84 2.57 8.05
C PHE A 61 -12.16 1.23 7.36
N SER A 62 -11.39 0.83 6.35
CA SER A 62 -11.59 -0.43 5.61
C SER A 62 -10.80 -1.59 6.20
N CYS A 63 -9.48 -1.43 6.44
CA CYS A 63 -8.63 -2.51 6.98
C CYS A 63 -8.39 -2.41 8.48
N HIS A 64 -8.97 -1.41 9.15
CA HIS A 64 -8.93 -1.16 10.60
C HIS A 64 -7.52 -0.99 11.19
N ARG A 65 -6.49 -0.76 10.35
CA ARG A 65 -5.16 -0.39 10.83
C ARG A 65 -5.15 1.04 11.31
N GLY A 66 -4.50 1.26 12.45
CA GLY A 66 -4.40 2.59 13.03
C GLY A 66 -3.29 2.68 14.06
N GLY A 67 -2.92 3.91 14.42
CA GLY A 67 -1.85 4.19 15.36
C GLY A 67 -1.25 5.57 15.17
N ASN A 68 -0.05 5.77 15.74
CA ASN A 68 0.73 7.00 15.61
C ASN A 68 1.79 6.91 14.49
N VAL A 69 2.67 7.90 14.40
CA VAL A 69 3.72 8.00 13.39
C VAL A 69 4.68 6.79 13.37
N PHE A 70 5.01 6.22 14.52
CA PHE A 70 5.87 5.04 14.58
C PHE A 70 5.17 3.81 14.02
N LYS A 71 3.93 3.57 14.44
CA LYS A 71 3.12 2.46 13.93
C LYS A 71 2.90 2.57 12.42
N PHE A 72 2.72 3.80 11.91
CA PHE A 72 2.63 4.05 10.47
C PHE A 72 3.87 3.55 9.73
N LEU A 73 5.08 3.93 10.18
CA LEU A 73 6.32 3.48 9.53
C LEU A 73 6.59 1.99 9.71
N MET A 74 6.24 1.42 10.88
CA MET A 74 6.34 -0.02 11.11
C MET A 74 5.51 -0.82 10.08
N GLU A 75 4.25 -0.41 9.86
CA GLU A 75 3.36 -1.06 8.91
C GLU A 75 3.76 -0.79 7.45
N LEU A 76 4.21 0.43 7.14
CA LEU A 76 4.57 0.84 5.79
C LEU A 76 5.85 0.16 5.30
N ASN A 77 6.89 0.16 6.15
CA ASN A 77 8.23 -0.27 5.79
C ASN A 77 8.55 -1.68 6.30
N GLY A 78 7.67 -2.27 7.13
CA GLY A 78 7.89 -3.57 7.76
C GLY A 78 9.09 -3.56 8.73
N VAL A 79 9.31 -2.42 9.39
CA VAL A 79 10.42 -2.20 10.34
C VAL A 79 9.95 -2.40 11.78
N THR A 80 10.90 -2.61 12.69
CA THR A 80 10.62 -2.71 14.13
C THR A 80 10.36 -1.34 14.75
N PHE A 81 9.80 -1.30 15.97
CA PHE A 81 9.55 -0.05 16.68
C PHE A 81 10.82 0.81 16.88
N PRO A 82 11.98 0.27 17.33
CA PRO A 82 13.21 1.07 17.43
C PRO A 82 13.71 1.62 16.08
N GLU A 83 13.53 0.86 15.01
CA GLU A 83 13.87 1.32 13.65
C GLU A 83 12.92 2.43 13.17
N ALA A 84 11.64 2.33 13.48
CA ALA A 84 10.68 3.39 13.19
C ALA A 84 11.00 4.66 13.96
N VAL A 85 11.38 4.57 15.24
CA VAL A 85 11.84 5.72 16.04
C VAL A 85 13.08 6.37 15.41
N LYS A 86 14.05 5.59 14.94
CA LYS A 86 15.23 6.11 14.24
C LYS A 86 14.87 6.81 12.93
N GLN A 87 13.95 6.24 12.14
CA GLN A 87 13.50 6.85 10.89
C GLN A 87 12.79 8.18 11.14
N VAL A 88 11.94 8.26 12.16
CA VAL A 88 11.28 9.51 12.55
C VAL A 88 12.31 10.54 13.04
N ALA A 89 13.31 10.12 13.83
CA ALA A 89 14.37 10.99 14.28
C ALA A 89 15.20 11.55 13.12
N GLN A 90 15.50 10.75 12.11
CA GLN A 90 16.16 11.21 10.88
C GLN A 90 15.33 12.26 10.13
N ILE A 91 14.00 12.05 10.03
CA ILE A 91 13.08 13.02 9.43
C ILE A 91 13.07 14.33 10.22
N ALA A 92 13.15 14.24 11.55
CA ALA A 92 13.19 15.38 12.47
C ALA A 92 14.55 16.08 12.55
N GLY A 93 15.63 15.51 11.98
CA GLY A 93 17.00 16.00 12.16
C GLY A 93 17.54 15.81 13.59
N ILE A 94 16.97 14.85 14.35
CA ILE A 94 17.40 14.55 15.72
C ILE A 94 18.44 13.43 15.70
N GLU A 95 19.64 13.69 16.23
CA GLU A 95 20.60 12.63 16.46
C GLU A 95 20.21 11.82 17.70
N ILE A 96 19.95 10.53 17.48
CA ILE A 96 19.83 9.55 18.56
C ILE A 96 21.19 8.85 18.66
N ALA A 97 21.75 8.75 19.87
CA ALA A 97 22.99 8.01 20.11
C ALA A 97 22.86 6.60 19.47
N THR A 98 23.81 6.26 18.60
CA THR A 98 23.78 5.09 17.71
C THR A 98 23.73 3.74 18.44
N ASP A 99 23.92 3.71 19.76
CA ASP A 99 23.93 2.51 20.58
C ASP A 99 22.59 2.14 21.23
N VAL A 100 21.50 2.84 20.94
CA VAL A 100 20.18 2.50 21.49
C VAL A 100 19.62 1.32 20.72
N GLY A 101 19.80 0.13 21.32
CA GLY A 101 19.81 -1.19 20.77
C GLY A 101 18.54 -1.64 20.11
N GLN A 102 18.73 -2.20 18.93
CA GLN A 102 17.94 -3.35 18.51
C GLN A 102 18.11 -4.45 19.56
N THR A 103 17.02 -5.06 20.01
CA THR A 103 17.14 -6.26 20.85
C THR A 103 17.90 -7.34 20.07
N ALA A 104 18.73 -8.12 20.74
CA ALA A 104 19.47 -9.23 20.11
C ALA A 104 18.53 -10.18 19.32
N ALA A 105 17.25 -10.27 19.72
CA ALA A 105 16.20 -11.04 19.04
C ALA A 105 15.76 -10.37 17.71
N GLU A 106 15.70 -9.05 17.63
CA GLU A 106 15.32 -8.31 16.42
C GLU A 106 16.46 -8.27 15.39
N LYS A 107 17.72 -8.07 15.86
CA LYS A 107 18.92 -8.21 15.02
C LYS A 107 19.04 -9.59 14.39
N ASN A 108 18.48 -10.62 15.05
CA ASN A 108 18.54 -12.01 14.63
C ASN A 108 17.29 -12.49 13.85
N SER A 109 16.32 -11.63 13.53
CA SER A 109 15.19 -12.08 12.71
C SER A 109 15.68 -12.52 11.33
N PRO A 110 15.17 -13.63 10.75
CA PRO A 110 15.60 -14.12 9.42
C PRO A 110 15.48 -13.05 8.34
N ARG A 111 14.48 -12.19 8.44
CA ARG A 111 14.24 -11.10 7.50
C ARG A 111 15.31 -10.01 7.60
N GLN A 112 15.68 -9.61 8.82
CA GLN A 112 16.72 -8.61 9.06
C GLN A 112 18.10 -9.12 8.62
N LYS A 113 18.39 -10.39 8.87
CA LYS A 113 19.61 -11.05 8.37
C LYS A 113 19.68 -11.03 6.84
N LEU A 114 18.55 -11.25 6.14
CA LEU A 114 18.50 -11.14 4.68
C LEU A 114 18.81 -9.72 4.19
N TYR A 115 18.25 -8.68 4.80
CA TYR A 115 18.58 -7.29 4.44
C TYR A 115 20.07 -6.99 4.63
N GLN A 116 20.66 -7.45 5.74
CA GLN A 116 22.10 -7.30 5.99
C GLN A 116 22.93 -8.02 4.93
N LEU A 117 22.56 -9.25 4.59
CA LEU A 117 23.23 -10.08 3.58
C LEU A 117 23.19 -9.40 2.20
N TYR A 118 22.02 -8.89 1.78
CA TYR A 118 21.90 -8.17 0.52
C TYR A 118 22.63 -6.85 0.48
N ASN A 119 22.66 -6.08 1.57
CA ASN A 119 23.43 -4.85 1.66
C ASN A 119 24.92 -5.12 1.55
N ARG A 120 25.44 -6.17 2.23
CA ARG A 120 26.86 -6.57 2.17
C ARG A 120 27.24 -7.07 0.78
N ALA A 121 26.36 -7.83 0.13
CA ALA A 121 26.58 -8.24 -1.26
C ALA A 121 26.65 -7.02 -2.19
N ALA A 122 25.76 -6.02 -2.00
CA ALA A 122 25.80 -4.78 -2.78
C ALA A 122 27.09 -3.98 -2.54
N ASP A 123 27.57 -3.88 -1.29
CA ASP A 123 28.82 -3.20 -0.96
C ASP A 123 30.03 -3.91 -1.58
N LEU A 124 30.06 -5.26 -1.51
CA LEU A 124 31.11 -6.05 -2.13
C LEU A 124 31.15 -5.85 -3.65
N TYR A 125 30.03 -6.03 -4.34
CA TYR A 125 29.96 -5.88 -5.79
C TYR A 125 30.30 -4.44 -6.22
N HIS A 126 29.85 -3.44 -5.48
CA HIS A 126 30.20 -2.04 -5.74
C HIS A 126 31.69 -1.77 -5.53
N HIS A 127 32.27 -2.30 -4.45
CA HIS A 127 33.71 -2.21 -4.19
C HIS A 127 34.53 -2.87 -5.29
N VAL A 128 34.13 -4.07 -5.74
CA VAL A 128 34.79 -4.78 -6.85
C VAL A 128 34.79 -3.93 -8.11
N LEU A 129 33.67 -3.32 -8.45
CA LEU A 129 33.54 -2.51 -9.66
C LEU A 129 34.45 -1.29 -9.66
N ILE A 130 34.50 -0.54 -8.57
CA ILE A 130 35.16 0.79 -8.56
C ILE A 130 36.58 0.79 -7.99
N ASN A 131 36.96 -0.22 -7.18
CA ASN A 131 38.21 -0.19 -6.44
C ASN A 131 39.17 -1.36 -6.76
N THR A 132 38.80 -2.27 -7.68
CA THR A 132 39.64 -3.43 -7.99
C THR A 132 39.95 -3.56 -9.48
N LYS A 133 41.02 -4.27 -9.79
CA LYS A 133 41.37 -4.60 -11.19
C LYS A 133 40.31 -5.51 -11.86
N LEU A 134 39.62 -6.35 -11.07
CA LEU A 134 38.58 -7.24 -11.56
C LEU A 134 37.38 -6.47 -12.16
N GLY A 135 37.09 -5.29 -11.59
CA GLY A 135 36.00 -4.45 -12.05
C GLY A 135 36.33 -3.51 -13.22
N GLN A 136 37.60 -3.41 -13.60
CA GLN A 136 38.05 -2.36 -14.55
C GLN A 136 37.35 -2.46 -15.91
N GLU A 137 37.19 -3.65 -16.45
CA GLU A 137 36.52 -3.87 -17.75
C GLU A 137 35.02 -3.54 -17.66
N ALA A 138 34.33 -4.01 -16.60
CA ALA A 138 32.94 -3.70 -16.35
C ALA A 138 32.73 -2.18 -16.12
N PHE A 139 33.66 -1.51 -15.45
CA PHE A 139 33.62 -0.08 -15.25
C PHE A 139 33.77 0.68 -16.58
N SER A 140 34.76 0.32 -17.42
CA SER A 140 34.93 0.91 -18.76
C SER A 140 33.69 0.70 -19.63
N TYR A 141 33.13 -0.51 -19.60
CA TYR A 141 31.88 -0.80 -20.29
C TYR A 141 30.73 0.13 -19.86
N LEU A 142 30.57 0.39 -18.56
CA LEU A 142 29.54 1.29 -18.04
C LEU A 142 29.79 2.74 -18.47
N GLN A 143 31.06 3.19 -18.48
CA GLN A 143 31.43 4.52 -18.98
C GLN A 143 31.12 4.69 -20.46
N ASP A 144 31.44 3.68 -21.31
CA ASP A 144 31.12 3.66 -22.74
C ASP A 144 29.59 3.69 -22.97
N ARG A 145 28.82 3.16 -22.03
CA ARG A 145 27.35 3.26 -21.98
C ARG A 145 26.85 4.61 -21.47
N GLY A 146 27.74 5.53 -21.11
CA GLY A 146 27.43 6.87 -20.63
C GLY A 146 26.99 6.93 -19.15
N LEU A 147 27.33 5.93 -18.32
CA LEU A 147 27.08 5.99 -16.89
C LEU A 147 28.30 6.62 -16.18
N SER A 148 28.12 7.81 -15.63
CA SER A 148 29.17 8.49 -14.87
C SER A 148 29.46 7.78 -13.53
N LEU A 149 30.63 8.07 -12.94
CA LEU A 149 30.98 7.55 -11.64
C LEU A 149 29.98 7.97 -10.55
N GLU A 150 29.44 9.18 -10.64
CA GLU A 150 28.41 9.69 -9.72
C GLU A 150 27.14 8.84 -9.82
N LEU A 151 26.70 8.53 -11.03
CA LEU A 151 25.52 7.70 -11.26
C LEU A 151 25.74 6.26 -10.78
N ILE A 152 26.94 5.69 -11.03
CA ILE A 152 27.33 4.37 -10.54
C ILE A 152 27.28 4.31 -9.00
N LYS A 153 27.79 5.35 -8.32
CA LYS A 153 27.72 5.47 -6.86
C LYS A 153 26.30 5.66 -6.36
N GLU A 154 25.53 6.55 -7.01
CA GLU A 154 24.12 6.85 -6.64
C GLU A 154 23.24 5.60 -6.65
N PHE A 155 23.40 4.74 -7.66
CA PHE A 155 22.65 3.49 -7.78
C PHE A 155 23.37 2.26 -7.19
N ARG A 156 24.55 2.45 -6.55
CA ARG A 156 25.38 1.37 -6.00
C ARG A 156 25.60 0.23 -7.00
N ILE A 157 25.77 0.58 -8.29
CA ILE A 157 26.03 -0.42 -9.35
C ILE A 157 27.35 -1.12 -9.01
N GLY A 158 27.40 -2.44 -9.21
CA GLY A 158 28.53 -3.28 -8.86
C GLY A 158 28.89 -4.26 -9.95
N PHE A 159 29.86 -5.13 -9.66
CA PHE A 159 30.28 -6.20 -10.54
C PHE A 159 30.48 -7.51 -9.76
N ALA A 160 29.85 -8.58 -10.21
CA ALA A 160 30.06 -9.94 -9.75
C ALA A 160 31.03 -10.62 -10.73
N PRO A 161 32.31 -10.83 -10.37
CA PRO A 161 33.30 -11.44 -11.26
C PRO A 161 33.09 -12.96 -11.37
N GLU A 162 33.92 -13.64 -12.16
CA GLU A 162 33.93 -15.09 -12.23
C GLU A 162 34.41 -15.76 -10.94
N GLN A 163 35.27 -15.05 -10.17
CA GLN A 163 35.75 -15.55 -8.88
C GLN A 163 34.64 -15.48 -7.81
N PRO A 164 34.48 -16.54 -6.99
CA PRO A 164 33.40 -16.65 -6.01
C PRO A 164 33.67 -15.79 -4.74
N LEU A 165 33.70 -14.49 -4.89
CA LEU A 165 34.05 -13.53 -3.81
C LEU A 165 32.98 -13.45 -2.71
N LEU A 166 31.72 -13.59 -3.09
CA LEU A 166 30.61 -13.54 -2.13
C LEU A 166 30.61 -14.81 -1.26
N GLU A 167 30.92 -15.96 -1.86
CA GLU A 167 31.09 -17.21 -1.15
C GLU A 167 32.24 -17.14 -0.13
N GLU A 168 33.39 -16.56 -0.52
CA GLU A 168 34.53 -16.35 0.39
C GLU A 168 34.20 -15.40 1.53
N LEU A 169 33.44 -14.33 1.24
CA LEU A 169 33.01 -13.35 2.25
C LEU A 169 32.16 -14.03 3.32
N PHE A 170 31.22 -14.90 2.93
CA PHE A 170 30.31 -15.54 3.88
C PHE A 170 30.92 -16.77 4.58
N LYS A 171 31.88 -17.48 3.97
CA LYS A 171 32.63 -18.55 4.62
C LYS A 171 33.54 -18.07 5.74
N LYS A 172 34.11 -16.87 5.64
CA LYS A 172 34.97 -16.25 6.68
C LYS A 172 34.22 -15.85 7.95
N GLU A 173 32.90 -15.78 7.87
CA GLU A 173 32.06 -15.45 9.01
C GLU A 173 31.48 -16.74 9.59
N GLU A 174 32.05 -17.20 10.71
CA GLU A 174 31.64 -18.42 11.45
C GLU A 174 30.14 -18.47 11.84
N ALA A 175 29.40 -17.39 11.62
CA ALA A 175 27.98 -17.25 11.92
C ALA A 175 27.07 -17.28 10.71
N SER A 176 27.52 -17.65 9.49
CA SER A 176 26.64 -17.74 8.32
C SER A 176 25.67 -18.91 8.47
N ASP A 177 24.41 -18.60 8.78
CA ASP A 177 23.33 -19.56 8.78
C ASP A 177 23.16 -20.13 7.36
N TYR A 178 23.63 -21.38 7.13
CA TYR A 178 23.55 -22.07 5.83
C TYR A 178 22.14 -21.99 5.25
N GLN A 179 21.10 -22.15 6.06
CA GLN A 179 19.70 -22.09 5.62
C GLN A 179 19.30 -20.69 5.17
N LEU A 180 19.84 -19.66 5.79
CA LEU A 180 19.60 -18.27 5.38
C LEU A 180 20.27 -17.98 4.03
N VAL A 181 21.53 -18.39 3.85
CA VAL A 181 22.30 -18.23 2.60
C VAL A 181 21.64 -18.99 1.46
N ARG A 182 21.24 -20.25 1.71
CA ARG A 182 20.50 -21.09 0.76
C ARG A 182 19.19 -20.44 0.28
N LYS A 183 18.42 -19.85 1.19
CA LYS A 183 17.13 -19.20 0.90
C LYS A 183 17.27 -17.76 0.43
N SER A 184 18.48 -17.21 0.41
CA SER A 184 18.69 -15.80 0.05
C SER A 184 18.42 -15.49 -1.42
N GLY A 185 18.52 -16.49 -2.33
CA GLY A 185 18.46 -16.27 -3.77
C GLY A 185 19.76 -15.70 -4.38
N LEU A 186 20.81 -15.49 -3.57
CA LEU A 186 22.15 -15.10 -4.04
C LEU A 186 22.98 -16.30 -4.47
N PHE A 187 22.57 -17.50 -4.05
CA PHE A 187 23.25 -18.76 -4.34
C PHE A 187 22.32 -19.77 -5.00
N LEU A 188 22.92 -20.69 -5.72
CA LEU A 188 22.30 -21.87 -6.32
C LEU A 188 22.80 -23.11 -5.57
N GLU A 189 21.92 -24.00 -5.17
CA GLU A 189 22.25 -25.27 -4.54
C GLU A 189 22.42 -26.33 -5.62
N TRP A 190 23.54 -27.02 -5.61
CA TRP A 190 23.81 -28.17 -6.50
C TRP A 190 23.36 -29.48 -5.86
N GLN A 191 23.40 -30.56 -6.66
CA GLN A 191 22.93 -31.88 -6.22
C GLN A 191 23.70 -32.46 -5.02
N ASP A 192 24.95 -32.03 -4.84
CA ASP A 192 25.82 -32.42 -3.72
C ASP A 192 25.60 -31.54 -2.46
N GLY A 193 24.66 -30.60 -2.51
CA GLY A 193 24.36 -29.66 -1.42
C GLY A 193 25.32 -28.47 -1.35
N SER A 194 26.27 -28.33 -2.27
CA SER A 194 27.13 -27.15 -2.33
C SER A 194 26.38 -25.93 -2.83
N LEU A 195 26.73 -24.75 -2.31
CA LEU A 195 26.17 -23.48 -2.71
C LEU A 195 27.16 -22.74 -3.62
N HIS A 196 26.68 -22.36 -4.82
CA HIS A 196 27.47 -21.59 -5.80
C HIS A 196 26.81 -20.25 -6.06
N GLU A 197 27.61 -19.21 -6.29
CA GLU A 197 27.10 -17.87 -6.58
C GLU A 197 26.18 -17.89 -7.79
N ARG A 198 25.02 -17.24 -7.64
CA ARG A 198 24.02 -17.11 -8.72
C ARG A 198 24.46 -16.14 -9.81
N PHE A 199 25.16 -15.07 -9.41
CA PHE A 199 25.60 -14.02 -10.30
C PHE A 199 27.10 -14.14 -10.54
N VAL A 200 27.46 -14.45 -11.77
CA VAL A 200 28.85 -14.66 -12.22
C VAL A 200 29.02 -13.91 -13.52
N ASP A 201 30.12 -13.19 -13.68
CA ASP A 201 30.43 -12.33 -14.83
C ASP A 201 29.31 -11.35 -15.17
N ARG A 202 28.79 -10.66 -14.12
CA ARG A 202 27.63 -9.75 -14.30
C ARG A 202 27.84 -8.40 -13.64
N ILE A 203 27.43 -7.36 -14.39
CA ILE A 203 27.21 -6.02 -13.83
C ILE A 203 25.94 -6.08 -13.00
N MET A 204 26.03 -5.67 -11.74
CA MET A 204 24.99 -5.82 -10.72
C MET A 204 24.26 -4.52 -10.48
N PHE A 205 22.95 -4.54 -10.65
CA PHE A 205 22.05 -3.41 -10.39
C PHE A 205 21.20 -3.76 -9.16
N PRO A 206 21.43 -3.10 -8.01
CA PRO A 206 20.62 -3.31 -6.82
C PRO A 206 19.18 -2.88 -7.05
N ILE A 207 18.24 -3.66 -6.54
CA ILE A 207 16.82 -3.36 -6.52
C ILE A 207 16.44 -3.07 -5.08
N ASN A 208 15.89 -1.87 -4.84
CA ASN A 208 15.54 -1.40 -3.52
C ASN A 208 14.03 -1.52 -3.27
N ASN A 209 13.65 -1.74 -2.01
CA ASN A 209 12.29 -1.54 -1.56
C ASN A 209 11.97 -0.05 -1.39
N GLN A 210 10.73 0.29 -1.00
CA GLN A 210 10.30 1.68 -0.79
C GLN A 210 11.09 2.44 0.28
N ALA A 211 11.76 1.72 1.19
CA ALA A 211 12.62 2.29 2.24
C ALA A 211 14.09 2.48 1.81
N GLY A 212 14.44 2.12 0.56
CA GLY A 212 15.81 2.22 0.06
C GLY A 212 16.72 1.05 0.47
N GLN A 213 16.17 -0.02 1.04
CA GLN A 213 16.94 -1.21 1.41
C GLN A 213 17.06 -2.14 0.20
N VAL A 214 18.24 -2.68 -0.05
CA VAL A 214 18.48 -3.65 -1.14
C VAL A 214 17.73 -4.95 -0.84
N VAL A 215 16.87 -5.38 -1.76
CA VAL A 215 16.04 -6.59 -1.63
C VAL A 215 16.31 -7.63 -2.70
N ALA A 216 16.91 -7.21 -3.81
CA ALA A 216 17.21 -8.05 -4.97
C ALA A 216 18.31 -7.44 -5.84
N PHE A 217 18.73 -8.16 -6.84
CA PHE A 217 19.61 -7.68 -7.90
C PHE A 217 19.08 -8.06 -9.28
N SER A 218 19.40 -7.21 -10.27
CA SER A 218 19.41 -7.57 -11.67
C SER A 218 20.86 -7.63 -12.15
N GLY A 219 21.30 -8.76 -12.68
CA GLY A 219 22.66 -8.97 -13.18
C GLY A 219 22.68 -8.98 -14.72
N ARG A 220 23.36 -8.01 -15.33
CA ARG A 220 23.59 -7.95 -16.79
C ARG A 220 24.91 -8.63 -17.13
N LEU A 221 24.87 -9.63 -17.99
CA LEU A 221 26.09 -10.35 -18.43
C LEU A 221 27.07 -9.38 -19.09
N LEU A 222 28.34 -9.40 -18.67
CA LEU A 222 29.39 -8.54 -19.23
C LEU A 222 29.87 -9.12 -20.57
N HIS A 223 30.27 -10.38 -20.60
CA HIS A 223 30.70 -11.08 -21.80
C HIS A 223 29.55 -11.88 -22.40
N ALA A 224 29.37 -11.81 -23.73
CA ALA A 224 28.31 -12.54 -24.41
C ALA A 224 28.50 -14.06 -24.25
N ASN A 225 27.51 -14.73 -23.68
CA ASN A 225 27.47 -16.19 -23.57
C ASN A 225 26.12 -16.69 -24.09
N PRO A 226 26.09 -17.45 -25.20
CA PRO A 226 24.83 -17.97 -25.78
C PRO A 226 24.01 -18.87 -24.85
N GLN A 227 24.65 -19.46 -23.84
CA GLN A 227 24.00 -20.35 -22.88
C GLN A 227 23.46 -19.62 -21.64
N ALA A 228 23.75 -18.33 -21.47
CA ALA A 228 23.33 -17.55 -20.33
C ALA A 228 22.42 -16.38 -20.75
N PRO A 229 21.34 -16.07 -19.99
CA PRO A 229 20.49 -14.95 -20.32
C PRO A 229 21.24 -13.63 -20.14
N LYS A 230 21.03 -12.69 -21.07
CA LYS A 230 21.62 -11.33 -21.03
C LYS A 230 21.35 -10.63 -19.71
N TYR A 231 20.13 -10.77 -19.18
CA TYR A 231 19.73 -10.28 -17.86
C TYR A 231 19.25 -11.41 -16.98
N LEU A 232 19.67 -11.42 -15.74
CA LEU A 232 19.28 -12.39 -14.70
C LEU A 232 18.81 -11.63 -13.47
N ASN A 233 17.58 -11.83 -13.07
CA ASN A 233 17.03 -11.23 -11.85
C ASN A 233 17.10 -12.21 -10.66
N SER A 234 17.13 -11.66 -9.45
CA SER A 234 16.91 -12.44 -8.23
C SER A 234 15.60 -13.19 -8.28
N PRO A 235 15.51 -14.39 -7.70
CA PRO A 235 14.24 -15.09 -7.50
C PRO A 235 13.41 -14.41 -6.42
N GLU A 236 12.15 -14.82 -6.26
CA GLU A 236 11.30 -14.43 -5.14
C GLU A 236 11.93 -14.88 -3.81
N THR A 237 11.87 -14.02 -2.79
CA THR A 237 12.40 -14.30 -1.45
C THR A 237 11.47 -13.75 -0.38
N ALA A 238 11.80 -13.99 0.90
CA ALA A 238 11.02 -13.42 2.01
C ALA A 238 11.03 -11.87 2.06
N ILE A 239 11.99 -11.22 1.36
CA ILE A 239 12.12 -9.76 1.30
C ILE A 239 11.89 -9.18 -0.09
N PHE A 240 11.76 -10.00 -1.12
CA PHE A 240 11.58 -9.59 -2.51
C PHE A 240 10.41 -10.26 -3.18
N ASN A 241 9.51 -9.48 -3.73
CA ASN A 241 8.43 -9.92 -4.60
C ASN A 241 8.35 -8.99 -5.81
N LYS A 242 8.61 -9.54 -7.02
CA LYS A 242 8.65 -8.79 -8.27
C LYS A 242 7.35 -8.03 -8.55
N SER A 243 6.21 -8.63 -8.20
CA SER A 243 4.90 -8.01 -8.44
C SER A 243 4.66 -6.75 -7.60
N LYS A 244 5.51 -6.50 -6.58
CA LYS A 244 5.34 -5.40 -5.62
C LYS A 244 6.46 -4.37 -5.67
N VAL A 245 7.50 -4.58 -6.46
CA VAL A 245 8.67 -3.70 -6.49
C VAL A 245 8.77 -3.02 -7.86
N LEU A 246 8.99 -1.72 -7.85
CA LEU A 246 9.34 -0.91 -9.02
C LEU A 246 10.77 -0.42 -8.85
N PHE A 247 11.60 -0.56 -9.88
CA PHE A 247 12.96 -0.04 -9.88
C PHE A 247 12.95 1.49 -9.75
N ASN A 248 13.86 2.02 -8.94
CA ASN A 248 14.03 3.46 -8.66
C ASN A 248 12.86 4.11 -7.90
N PHE A 249 11.88 3.36 -7.41
CA PHE A 249 10.73 3.95 -6.74
C PHE A 249 11.12 4.69 -5.45
N ASP A 250 12.08 4.15 -4.69
CA ASP A 250 12.62 4.75 -3.47
C ASP A 250 13.19 6.16 -3.68
N LYS A 251 13.88 6.39 -4.79
CA LYS A 251 14.47 7.69 -5.17
C LYS A 251 13.47 8.59 -5.90
N ALA A 252 12.64 8.00 -6.77
CA ALA A 252 11.71 8.73 -7.62
C ALA A 252 10.52 9.33 -6.87
N LYS A 253 10.10 8.75 -5.73
CA LYS A 253 8.87 9.15 -5.00
C LYS A 253 8.80 10.64 -4.64
N GLY A 254 9.93 11.27 -4.31
CA GLY A 254 10.00 12.71 -4.03
C GLY A 254 9.71 13.55 -5.28
N GLU A 255 10.39 13.23 -6.38
CA GLU A 255 10.21 13.90 -7.67
C GLU A 255 8.82 13.67 -8.29
N ILE A 256 8.26 12.45 -8.11
CA ILE A 256 6.89 12.14 -8.56
C ILE A 256 5.89 13.07 -7.88
N ARG A 257 6.03 13.31 -6.56
CA ARG A 257 5.16 14.23 -5.83
C ARG A 257 5.37 15.68 -6.23
N LEU A 258 6.63 16.09 -6.36
CA LEU A 258 6.95 17.47 -6.76
C LEU A 258 6.36 17.80 -8.14
N LYS A 259 6.53 16.88 -9.10
CA LYS A 259 6.04 17.05 -10.46
C LYS A 259 4.60 16.58 -10.67
N GLN A 260 3.99 15.96 -9.64
CA GLN A 260 2.66 15.34 -9.70
C GLN A 260 2.50 14.39 -10.90
N ARG A 261 3.59 13.74 -11.32
CA ARG A 261 3.62 12.86 -12.50
C ARG A 261 4.69 11.79 -12.34
N VAL A 262 4.37 10.55 -12.73
CA VAL A 262 5.31 9.44 -12.88
C VAL A 262 5.54 9.13 -14.35
N ILE A 263 6.78 8.71 -14.70
CA ILE A 263 7.10 8.17 -16.01
C ILE A 263 7.44 6.70 -15.83
N LEU A 264 6.75 5.85 -16.56
CA LEU A 264 6.90 4.41 -16.50
C LEU A 264 7.75 3.94 -17.70
N PHE A 265 8.86 3.29 -17.41
CA PHE A 265 9.78 2.70 -18.38
C PHE A 265 9.68 1.16 -18.33
N GLU A 266 10.15 0.49 -19.40
CA GLU A 266 10.15 -0.97 -19.47
C GLU A 266 11.27 -1.56 -18.62
N GLY A 267 12.49 -1.02 -18.76
CA GLY A 267 13.70 -1.51 -18.14
C GLY A 267 14.41 -0.52 -17.23
N PHE A 268 15.33 -1.03 -16.43
CA PHE A 268 16.12 -0.20 -15.53
C PHE A 268 17.19 0.62 -16.27
N MET A 269 17.64 0.19 -17.47
CA MET A 269 18.57 0.97 -18.27
C MET A 269 17.92 2.26 -18.76
N ASP A 270 16.64 2.21 -19.13
CA ASP A 270 15.86 3.37 -19.56
C ASP A 270 15.67 4.37 -18.41
N VAL A 271 15.43 3.83 -17.20
CA VAL A 271 15.38 4.66 -15.99
C VAL A 271 16.71 5.35 -15.74
N LEU A 272 17.85 4.65 -15.88
CA LEU A 272 19.17 5.25 -15.72
C LEU A 272 19.47 6.30 -16.78
N ALA A 273 19.08 6.06 -18.04
CA ALA A 273 19.19 7.02 -19.13
C ALA A 273 18.31 8.27 -18.88
N ALA A 274 17.10 8.08 -18.40
CA ALA A 274 16.21 9.16 -18.00
C ALA A 274 16.77 9.93 -16.79
N TYR A 275 17.26 9.25 -15.78
CA TYR A 275 17.80 9.86 -14.55
C TYR A 275 19.01 10.78 -14.85
N ARG A 276 19.97 10.32 -15.67
CA ARG A 276 21.11 11.15 -16.10
C ARG A 276 20.70 12.36 -16.96
N SER A 277 19.57 12.23 -17.69
CA SER A 277 18.98 13.33 -18.45
C SER A 277 18.16 14.31 -17.59
N GLY A 278 18.20 14.21 -16.25
CA GLY A 278 17.45 15.07 -15.33
C GLY A 278 15.99 14.65 -15.12
N VAL A 279 15.55 13.53 -15.71
CA VAL A 279 14.19 12.98 -15.57
C VAL A 279 14.18 11.98 -14.41
N LYS A 280 14.08 12.48 -13.17
CA LYS A 280 14.24 11.69 -11.93
C LYS A 280 12.96 11.04 -11.42
N ASN A 281 11.80 11.33 -12.00
CA ASN A 281 10.49 10.76 -11.66
C ASN A 281 10.15 9.51 -12.47
N GLY A 282 11.15 8.80 -12.98
CA GLY A 282 11.04 7.58 -13.77
C GLY A 282 11.14 6.31 -12.90
N VAL A 283 10.31 5.30 -13.19
CA VAL A 283 10.33 3.98 -12.57
C VAL A 283 10.18 2.88 -13.61
N ALA A 284 10.58 1.63 -13.29
CA ALA A 284 10.41 0.50 -14.21
C ALA A 284 9.90 -0.77 -13.51
N SER A 285 9.18 -1.62 -14.29
CA SER A 285 8.59 -2.89 -13.83
C SER A 285 9.56 -4.09 -13.83
N MET A 286 10.79 -3.94 -14.34
CA MET A 286 11.87 -4.93 -14.26
C MET A 286 11.68 -6.20 -15.10
N GLY A 287 11.20 -6.07 -16.35
CA GLY A 287 11.08 -7.21 -17.29
C GLY A 287 9.93 -8.16 -16.97
N THR A 288 8.92 -7.69 -16.29
CA THR A 288 7.62 -8.33 -16.11
C THR A 288 6.51 -7.37 -16.51
N SER A 289 5.35 -7.88 -16.92
CA SER A 289 4.18 -7.03 -17.11
C SER A 289 3.87 -6.27 -15.83
N LEU A 290 3.42 -5.03 -15.95
CA LEU A 290 2.95 -4.21 -14.84
C LEU A 290 1.84 -4.93 -14.07
N THR A 291 1.81 -4.80 -12.74
CA THR A 291 0.85 -5.49 -11.88
C THR A 291 -0.11 -4.51 -11.20
N ASP A 292 -1.25 -5.04 -10.70
CA ASP A 292 -2.23 -4.27 -9.94
C ASP A 292 -1.61 -3.62 -8.69
N GLU A 293 -0.73 -4.34 -7.99
CA GLU A 293 -0.04 -3.82 -6.81
C GLU A 293 0.90 -2.66 -7.14
N GLN A 294 1.62 -2.74 -8.27
CA GLN A 294 2.49 -1.67 -8.74
C GLN A 294 1.69 -0.44 -9.16
N VAL A 295 0.60 -0.62 -9.91
CA VAL A 295 -0.35 0.46 -10.26
C VAL A 295 -0.91 1.12 -9.01
N TYR A 296 -1.29 0.32 -8.02
CA TYR A 296 -1.80 0.83 -6.75
C TYR A 296 -0.76 1.67 -6.00
N GLN A 297 0.52 1.27 -5.98
CA GLN A 297 1.59 2.06 -5.38
C GLN A 297 1.74 3.44 -6.06
N LEU A 298 1.68 3.48 -7.39
CA LEU A 298 1.76 4.72 -8.15
C LEU A 298 0.56 5.63 -7.91
N LYS A 299 -0.64 5.06 -7.84
CA LYS A 299 -1.91 5.78 -7.58
C LYS A 299 -1.89 6.56 -6.26
N ARG A 300 -1.15 6.07 -5.28
CA ARG A 300 -0.99 6.75 -3.98
C ARG A 300 -0.17 8.04 -4.06
N LEU A 301 0.69 8.17 -5.08
CA LEU A 301 1.58 9.33 -5.25
C LEU A 301 1.03 10.34 -6.26
N THR A 302 0.41 9.86 -7.33
CA THR A 302 -0.11 10.70 -8.42
C THR A 302 -1.15 9.94 -9.24
N ASN A 303 -2.05 10.69 -9.87
CA ASN A 303 -2.95 10.17 -10.89
C ASN A 303 -2.47 10.46 -12.32
N GLN A 304 -1.33 11.17 -12.50
CA GLN A 304 -0.76 11.45 -13.81
C GLN A 304 0.35 10.44 -14.13
N VAL A 305 0.11 9.61 -15.13
CA VAL A 305 1.03 8.56 -15.58
C VAL A 305 1.39 8.78 -17.01
N CYS A 306 2.69 8.80 -17.28
CA CYS A 306 3.23 8.84 -18.61
C CYS A 306 4.00 7.56 -18.91
N ILE A 307 3.65 6.84 -19.96
CA ILE A 307 4.31 5.58 -20.36
C ILE A 307 5.33 5.90 -21.45
N CYS A 308 6.56 5.46 -21.24
CA CYS A 308 7.67 5.61 -22.19
C CYS A 308 8.35 4.25 -22.36
N TYR A 309 7.67 3.34 -23.05
CA TYR A 309 8.17 2.00 -23.39
C TYR A 309 8.84 2.00 -24.76
N ASP A 310 9.45 0.87 -25.12
CA ASP A 310 10.14 0.71 -26.38
C ASP A 310 9.21 0.95 -27.58
N GLY A 311 9.75 1.53 -28.65
CA GLY A 311 8.98 1.86 -29.84
C GLY A 311 8.68 0.67 -30.75
N ASP A 312 9.28 -0.51 -30.50
CA ASP A 312 9.07 -1.73 -31.25
C ASP A 312 7.69 -2.38 -31.00
N ASP A 313 7.34 -3.44 -31.74
CA ASP A 313 6.03 -4.08 -31.61
C ASP A 313 5.77 -4.69 -30.24
N PRO A 314 6.74 -5.40 -29.59
CA PRO A 314 6.59 -5.83 -28.20
C PRO A 314 6.35 -4.70 -27.21
N GLY A 315 7.12 -3.59 -27.29
CA GLY A 315 6.97 -2.44 -26.40
C GLY A 315 5.65 -1.69 -26.61
N GLN A 316 5.17 -1.60 -27.85
CA GLN A 316 3.86 -1.03 -28.14
C GLN A 316 2.70 -1.89 -27.58
N LEU A 317 2.83 -3.23 -27.66
CA LEU A 317 1.88 -4.14 -27.04
C LEU A 317 1.93 -4.03 -25.50
N ALA A 318 3.12 -3.88 -24.92
CA ALA A 318 3.30 -3.66 -23.49
C ALA A 318 2.67 -2.32 -23.04
N THR A 319 2.85 -1.25 -23.84
CA THR A 319 2.22 0.07 -23.63
C THR A 319 0.69 -0.06 -23.60
N LYS A 320 0.09 -0.75 -24.59
CA LYS A 320 -1.35 -0.99 -24.64
C LYS A 320 -1.85 -1.70 -23.39
N ARG A 321 -1.18 -2.79 -22.97
CA ARG A 321 -1.55 -3.54 -21.76
C ARG A 321 -1.43 -2.70 -20.50
N ALA A 322 -0.40 -1.85 -20.40
CA ALA A 322 -0.24 -0.96 -19.26
C ALA A 322 -1.37 0.08 -19.20
N LEU A 323 -1.76 0.68 -20.34
CA LEU A 323 -2.90 1.60 -20.42
C LEU A 323 -4.19 0.92 -19.96
N GLU A 324 -4.51 -0.28 -20.48
CA GLU A 324 -5.70 -1.06 -20.11
C GLU A 324 -5.72 -1.37 -18.60
N LEU A 325 -4.56 -1.70 -18.01
CA LEU A 325 -4.45 -1.97 -16.59
C LEU A 325 -4.74 -0.71 -15.75
N PHE A 326 -4.14 0.43 -16.10
CA PHE A 326 -4.42 1.70 -15.42
C PHE A 326 -5.89 2.11 -15.54
N GLU A 327 -6.49 1.98 -16.72
CA GLU A 327 -7.90 2.29 -16.97
C GLU A 327 -8.83 1.42 -16.11
N SER A 328 -8.49 0.14 -15.91
CA SER A 328 -9.26 -0.78 -15.07
C SER A 328 -9.24 -0.42 -13.58
N GLN A 329 -8.15 0.21 -13.10
CA GLN A 329 -7.91 0.56 -11.71
C GLN A 329 -8.47 1.93 -11.30
N GLY A 330 -9.06 2.68 -12.21
CA GLY A 330 -9.77 3.94 -11.92
C GLY A 330 -9.24 5.15 -12.69
N SER A 331 -9.56 6.35 -12.19
CA SER A 331 -9.30 7.59 -12.91
C SER A 331 -7.83 7.97 -12.86
N PHE A 332 -7.09 7.65 -13.91
CA PHE A 332 -5.76 8.18 -14.18
C PHE A 332 -5.81 9.11 -15.40
N ASN A 333 -4.94 10.10 -15.41
CA ASN A 333 -4.64 10.89 -16.59
C ASN A 333 -3.44 10.25 -17.29
N LEU A 334 -3.71 9.54 -18.39
CA LEU A 334 -2.73 8.70 -19.07
C LEU A 334 -2.20 9.39 -20.31
N SER A 335 -0.90 9.37 -20.45
CA SER A 335 -0.20 9.82 -21.66
C SER A 335 0.91 8.83 -22.05
N VAL A 336 1.31 8.86 -23.30
CA VAL A 336 2.39 8.03 -23.85
C VAL A 336 3.43 8.94 -24.48
N ILE A 337 4.70 8.66 -24.26
CA ILE A 337 5.81 9.30 -24.97
C ILE A 337 6.25 8.38 -26.10
N ASN A 338 6.05 8.83 -27.32
CA ASN A 338 6.56 8.15 -28.49
C ASN A 338 7.91 8.75 -28.89
N LEU A 339 8.98 7.97 -28.73
CA LEU A 339 10.29 8.36 -29.23
C LEU A 339 10.37 8.09 -30.74
N PRO A 340 10.99 8.97 -31.53
CA PRO A 340 11.12 8.78 -32.96
C PRO A 340 12.00 7.56 -33.30
N GLU A 341 11.82 7.02 -34.52
CA GLU A 341 12.62 5.91 -35.06
C GLU A 341 12.48 4.58 -34.26
N ASN A 342 11.43 4.42 -33.48
CA ASN A 342 11.20 3.26 -32.63
C ASN A 342 12.33 2.97 -31.62
N LEU A 343 13.14 3.99 -31.26
CA LEU A 343 14.23 3.84 -30.30
C LEU A 343 13.71 3.63 -28.87
N ASP A 344 14.46 2.84 -28.10
CA ASP A 344 14.31 2.83 -26.67
C ASP A 344 14.91 4.10 -26.02
N PRO A 345 14.58 4.42 -24.75
CA PRO A 345 15.11 5.61 -24.07
C PRO A 345 16.65 5.66 -24.00
N ASP A 346 17.33 4.54 -23.75
CA ASP A 346 18.81 4.47 -23.67
C ASP A 346 19.44 4.71 -25.06
N GLU A 347 18.88 4.12 -26.11
CA GLU A 347 19.30 4.35 -27.52
C GLU A 347 19.08 5.79 -27.95
N TYR A 348 17.93 6.37 -27.57
CA TYR A 348 17.63 7.77 -27.90
C TYR A 348 18.63 8.72 -27.24
N VAL A 349 18.92 8.53 -25.96
CA VAL A 349 19.90 9.36 -25.24
C VAL A 349 21.30 9.22 -25.86
N LYS A 350 21.72 8.02 -26.25
CA LYS A 350 22.99 7.80 -26.95
C LYS A 350 23.08 8.52 -28.28
N LYS A 351 21.99 8.51 -29.05
CA LYS A 351 21.96 9.08 -30.41
C LYS A 351 21.82 10.59 -30.40
N TYR A 352 20.99 11.13 -29.52
CA TYR A 352 20.59 12.54 -29.57
C TYR A 352 21.04 13.35 -28.35
N GLY A 353 21.51 12.70 -27.28
CA GLY A 353 21.97 13.35 -26.06
C GLY A 353 20.87 13.57 -25.01
N GLU A 354 21.30 13.84 -23.79
CA GLU A 354 20.48 13.96 -22.59
C GLU A 354 19.49 15.13 -22.68
N GLU A 355 19.94 16.29 -23.15
CA GLU A 355 19.09 17.49 -23.27
C GLU A 355 17.90 17.26 -24.23
N LYS A 356 18.16 16.64 -25.39
CA LYS A 356 17.09 16.34 -26.36
C LYS A 356 16.11 15.30 -25.82
N PHE A 357 16.58 14.33 -25.04
CA PHE A 357 15.69 13.38 -24.37
C PHE A 357 14.78 14.08 -23.36
N ALA A 358 15.32 14.95 -22.51
CA ALA A 358 14.53 15.72 -21.57
C ALA A 358 13.47 16.59 -22.27
N GLN A 359 13.83 17.20 -23.40
CA GLN A 359 12.90 17.97 -24.25
C GLN A 359 11.83 17.06 -24.87
N ALA A 360 12.20 15.88 -25.39
CA ALA A 360 11.27 14.91 -25.95
C ALA A 360 10.26 14.40 -24.92
N VAL A 361 10.72 14.11 -23.71
CA VAL A 361 9.85 13.73 -22.56
C VAL A 361 8.85 14.82 -22.21
N ALA A 362 9.23 16.09 -22.38
CA ALA A 362 8.34 17.21 -22.12
C ALA A 362 7.35 17.48 -23.27
N ALA A 363 7.78 17.34 -24.52
CA ALA A 363 7.05 17.79 -25.71
C ALA A 363 6.26 16.67 -26.43
N ASN A 364 6.78 15.42 -26.46
CA ASN A 364 6.24 14.35 -27.30
C ASN A 364 5.21 13.48 -26.56
N GLN A 365 4.34 14.10 -25.77
CA GLN A 365 3.28 13.39 -25.07
C GLN A 365 2.01 13.35 -25.91
N VAL A 366 1.50 12.16 -26.14
CA VAL A 366 0.19 11.94 -26.76
C VAL A 366 -0.77 11.35 -25.73
N GLY A 367 -2.05 11.71 -25.80
CA GLY A 367 -3.07 11.10 -24.94
C GLY A 367 -3.26 9.61 -25.23
N ALA A 368 -3.76 8.85 -24.27
CA ALA A 368 -4.02 7.42 -24.43
C ALA A 368 -4.86 7.09 -25.66
N LEU A 369 -5.90 7.88 -25.94
CA LEU A 369 -6.75 7.68 -27.13
C LEU A 369 -5.98 7.88 -28.44
N ASP A 370 -5.15 8.91 -28.52
CA ASP A 370 -4.32 9.13 -29.73
C ASP A 370 -3.31 7.99 -29.92
N PHE A 371 -2.76 7.45 -28.82
CA PHE A 371 -1.95 6.24 -28.89
C PHE A 371 -2.74 5.05 -29.43
N TYR A 372 -3.95 4.78 -28.94
CA TYR A 372 -4.77 3.66 -29.45
C TYR A 372 -5.09 3.81 -30.94
N LEU A 373 -5.36 5.04 -31.43
CA LEU A 373 -5.57 5.28 -32.84
C LEU A 373 -4.33 4.88 -33.65
N GLN A 374 -3.14 5.33 -33.22
CA GLN A 374 -1.88 5.00 -33.89
C GLN A 374 -1.56 3.50 -33.81
N TYR A 375 -1.79 2.88 -32.64
CA TYR A 375 -1.54 1.46 -32.41
C TYR A 375 -2.40 0.58 -33.32
N PHE A 376 -3.70 0.88 -33.45
CA PHE A 376 -4.59 0.10 -34.30
C PHE A 376 -4.35 0.28 -35.81
N GLU A 377 -3.64 1.31 -36.23
CA GLU A 377 -3.23 1.49 -37.62
C GLU A 377 -2.07 0.56 -38.02
N ARG A 378 -1.28 0.13 -37.03
CA ARG A 378 -0.09 -0.70 -37.31
C ARG A 378 -0.49 -2.00 -37.98
N GLY A 379 0.24 -2.35 -39.07
CA GLY A 379 0.05 -3.58 -39.82
C GLY A 379 -1.23 -3.65 -40.65
N LYS A 380 -2.01 -2.57 -40.75
CA LYS A 380 -3.23 -2.49 -41.57
C LYS A 380 -3.05 -1.61 -42.81
N ASN A 381 -3.60 -2.02 -43.92
CA ASN A 381 -3.73 -1.19 -45.11
C ASN A 381 -5.10 -0.50 -45.09
N LEU A 382 -5.16 0.70 -44.51
CA LEU A 382 -6.41 1.47 -44.42
C LEU A 382 -6.99 1.93 -45.78
N ALA A 383 -6.37 1.55 -46.92
CA ALA A 383 -6.97 1.69 -48.23
C ALA A 383 -7.95 0.56 -48.57
N THR A 384 -7.95 -0.57 -47.81
CA THR A 384 -8.89 -1.69 -47.98
C THR A 384 -10.07 -1.55 -47.04
N GLU A 385 -11.26 -1.92 -47.52
CA GLU A 385 -12.50 -1.82 -46.75
C GLU A 385 -12.45 -2.71 -45.47
N ASN A 386 -11.89 -3.92 -45.57
CA ASN A 386 -11.81 -4.84 -44.43
C ASN A 386 -10.93 -4.27 -43.32
N ASP A 387 -9.78 -3.71 -43.63
CA ASP A 387 -8.87 -3.13 -42.64
C ASP A 387 -9.45 -1.84 -42.02
N GLN A 388 -10.17 -1.04 -42.85
CA GLN A 388 -10.91 0.12 -42.35
C GLN A 388 -11.98 -0.29 -41.31
N LEU A 389 -12.77 -1.30 -41.63
CA LEU A 389 -13.84 -1.78 -40.73
C LEU A 389 -13.24 -2.35 -39.45
N LEU A 390 -12.15 -3.12 -39.53
CA LEU A 390 -11.47 -3.66 -38.37
C LEU A 390 -10.91 -2.54 -37.49
N TYR A 391 -10.25 -1.56 -38.07
CA TYR A 391 -9.73 -0.38 -37.39
C TYR A 391 -10.83 0.39 -36.66
N LEU A 392 -11.92 0.71 -37.38
CA LEU A 392 -13.04 1.48 -36.83
C LEU A 392 -13.69 0.75 -35.65
N ARG A 393 -13.87 -0.58 -35.74
CA ARG A 393 -14.40 -1.38 -34.62
C ARG A 393 -13.52 -1.30 -33.39
N GLN A 394 -12.20 -1.49 -33.55
CA GLN A 394 -11.25 -1.41 -32.45
C GLN A 394 -11.22 -0.03 -31.79
N VAL A 395 -11.28 1.04 -32.58
CA VAL A 395 -11.35 2.40 -32.04
C VAL A 395 -12.65 2.65 -31.30
N LEU A 396 -13.81 2.21 -31.84
CA LEU A 396 -15.11 2.37 -31.18
C LEU A 396 -15.19 1.56 -29.87
N GLU A 397 -14.53 0.40 -29.78
CA GLU A 397 -14.45 -0.40 -28.54
C GLU A 397 -13.72 0.39 -27.43
N VAL A 398 -12.67 1.13 -27.75
CA VAL A 398 -11.95 1.99 -26.78
C VAL A 398 -12.75 3.25 -26.44
N LEU A 399 -13.53 3.80 -27.40
CA LEU A 399 -14.38 4.97 -27.14
C LEU A 399 -15.64 4.64 -26.31
N ALA A 400 -16.12 3.38 -26.37
CA ALA A 400 -17.37 2.99 -25.74
C ALA A 400 -17.42 3.15 -24.21
N PRO A 401 -16.37 2.82 -23.43
CA PRO A 401 -16.35 2.97 -21.97
C PRO A 401 -16.14 4.41 -21.49
N LEU A 402 -15.78 5.34 -22.38
CA LEU A 402 -15.53 6.74 -21.98
C LEU A 402 -16.80 7.39 -21.44
N LYS A 403 -16.68 8.11 -20.33
CA LYS A 403 -17.80 8.85 -19.72
C LYS A 403 -17.96 10.26 -20.30
N ASP A 404 -16.87 10.84 -20.80
CA ASP A 404 -16.87 12.18 -21.38
C ASP A 404 -17.42 12.17 -22.81
N LYS A 405 -18.64 12.68 -22.95
CA LYS A 405 -19.32 12.77 -24.24
C LYS A 405 -18.68 13.76 -25.21
N ILE A 406 -18.05 14.83 -24.69
CA ILE A 406 -17.36 15.82 -25.52
C ILE A 406 -16.15 15.16 -26.18
N GLN A 407 -15.41 14.39 -25.41
CA GLN A 407 -14.26 13.64 -25.91
C GLN A 407 -14.72 12.57 -26.93
N GLN A 408 -15.78 11.81 -26.65
CA GLN A 408 -16.36 10.87 -27.64
C GLN A 408 -16.72 11.59 -28.95
N ASP A 409 -17.40 12.74 -28.84
CA ASP A 409 -17.84 13.51 -29.99
C ASP A 409 -16.67 14.02 -30.86
N LEU A 410 -15.62 14.50 -30.20
CA LEU A 410 -14.39 14.95 -30.86
C LEU A 410 -13.75 13.84 -31.72
N TYR A 411 -13.61 12.64 -31.16
CA TYR A 411 -13.01 11.51 -31.86
C TYR A 411 -13.94 10.94 -32.95
N LEU A 412 -15.25 10.89 -32.72
CA LEU A 412 -16.21 10.50 -33.76
C LEU A 412 -16.19 11.45 -34.95
N ASN A 413 -16.11 12.76 -34.70
CA ASN A 413 -15.96 13.76 -35.78
C ASN A 413 -14.65 13.57 -36.53
N ARG A 414 -13.55 13.24 -35.85
CA ARG A 414 -12.25 12.97 -36.48
C ARG A 414 -12.31 11.72 -37.36
N LEU A 415 -12.95 10.63 -36.91
CA LEU A 415 -13.14 9.40 -37.69
C LEU A 415 -14.07 9.63 -38.87
N SER A 416 -15.20 10.33 -38.69
CA SER A 416 -16.15 10.67 -39.74
C SER A 416 -15.45 11.43 -40.89
N LYS A 417 -14.66 12.46 -40.59
CA LYS A 417 -13.91 13.22 -41.59
C LYS A 417 -12.84 12.39 -42.31
N ARG A 418 -12.11 11.57 -41.55
CA ARG A 418 -11.01 10.76 -42.07
C ARG A 418 -11.49 9.69 -43.07
N PHE A 419 -12.55 9.00 -42.75
CA PHE A 419 -13.08 7.88 -43.55
C PHE A 419 -14.30 8.25 -44.40
N LYS A 420 -14.71 9.52 -44.40
CA LYS A 420 -15.88 10.04 -45.14
C LYS A 420 -17.17 9.27 -44.82
N LEU A 421 -17.36 8.92 -43.54
CA LEU A 421 -18.53 8.22 -43.04
C LEU A 421 -19.47 9.22 -42.36
N GLU A 422 -20.76 8.94 -42.42
CA GLU A 422 -21.74 9.71 -41.65
C GLU A 422 -21.52 9.48 -40.15
N LYS A 423 -21.40 10.56 -39.39
CA LYS A 423 -21.21 10.51 -37.92
C LYS A 423 -22.30 9.73 -37.21
N LEU A 424 -23.56 9.87 -37.66
CA LEU A 424 -24.71 9.17 -37.10
C LEU A 424 -24.54 7.63 -37.10
N ASN A 425 -23.93 7.06 -38.13
CA ASN A 425 -23.64 5.64 -38.23
C ASN A 425 -22.59 5.20 -37.17
N LEU A 426 -21.57 6.01 -36.96
CA LEU A 426 -20.55 5.75 -35.91
C LEU A 426 -21.16 5.86 -34.51
N GLU A 427 -22.04 6.85 -34.28
CA GLU A 427 -22.76 7.00 -33.02
C GLU A 427 -23.71 5.82 -32.75
N ALA A 428 -24.39 5.30 -33.77
CA ALA A 428 -25.24 4.14 -33.60
C ALA A 428 -24.45 2.90 -33.18
N GLN A 429 -23.32 2.63 -33.86
CA GLN A 429 -22.40 1.54 -33.49
C GLN A 429 -21.82 1.71 -32.08
N LEU A 430 -21.47 2.93 -31.69
CA LEU A 430 -20.97 3.22 -30.34
C LEU A 430 -22.03 2.94 -29.28
N ARG A 431 -23.30 3.31 -29.51
CA ARG A 431 -24.42 3.03 -28.59
C ARG A 431 -24.66 1.52 -28.45
N ASP A 432 -24.57 0.76 -29.54
CA ASP A 432 -24.69 -0.70 -29.50
C ASP A 432 -23.60 -1.35 -28.65
N LEU A 433 -22.35 -0.89 -28.79
CA LEU A 433 -21.23 -1.33 -27.96
C LEU A 433 -21.44 -0.96 -26.49
N GLN A 434 -21.88 0.26 -26.20
CA GLN A 434 -22.19 0.70 -24.83
C GLN A 434 -23.31 -0.13 -24.19
N THR A 435 -24.32 -0.52 -24.97
CA THR A 435 -25.40 -1.36 -24.48
C THR A 435 -24.89 -2.76 -24.13
N LYS A 436 -24.04 -3.35 -24.97
CA LYS A 436 -23.40 -4.65 -24.70
C LYS A 436 -22.51 -4.61 -23.46
N LEU A 437 -21.72 -3.55 -23.26
CA LEU A 437 -20.91 -3.35 -22.06
C LEU A 437 -21.77 -3.23 -20.80
N LYS A 438 -22.89 -2.52 -20.83
CA LYS A 438 -23.84 -2.42 -19.70
C LYS A 438 -24.49 -3.76 -19.34
N VAL A 439 -24.71 -4.64 -20.31
CA VAL A 439 -25.25 -5.99 -20.07
C VAL A 439 -24.17 -6.88 -19.42
N GLN A 440 -22.92 -6.76 -19.83
CA GLN A 440 -21.80 -7.53 -19.25
C GLN A 440 -21.39 -7.06 -17.86
N THR A 441 -21.63 -5.79 -17.52
CA THR A 441 -21.29 -5.20 -16.21
C THR A 441 -22.44 -5.24 -15.21
N LYS A 442 -23.60 -5.85 -15.54
CA LYS A 442 -24.57 -6.17 -14.50
C LYS A 442 -23.95 -7.26 -13.62
N PRO A 443 -23.73 -7.00 -12.32
CA PRO A 443 -23.35 -8.07 -11.42
C PRO A 443 -24.42 -9.15 -11.50
N LEU A 444 -24.02 -10.40 -11.48
CA LEU A 444 -24.87 -11.56 -11.20
C LEU A 444 -25.39 -11.47 -9.73
N THR A 445 -26.22 -10.49 -9.46
CA THR A 445 -26.88 -10.28 -8.16
C THR A 445 -28.39 -10.38 -8.28
N ASP A 446 -28.88 -11.18 -9.23
CA ASP A 446 -30.30 -11.63 -9.24
C ASP A 446 -30.41 -13.14 -9.13
N LEU A 447 -29.57 -13.75 -8.30
CA LEU A 447 -30.00 -14.91 -7.53
C LEU A 447 -30.55 -14.34 -6.22
N LYS A 448 -31.88 -14.19 -6.17
CA LYS A 448 -32.61 -14.01 -4.92
C LYS A 448 -32.31 -15.19 -3.99
N THR A 449 -31.18 -15.16 -3.31
CA THR A 449 -31.13 -15.72 -1.98
C THR A 449 -31.91 -14.73 -1.15
N SER A 450 -33.09 -15.16 -0.74
CA SER A 450 -33.85 -14.53 0.31
C SER A 450 -32.94 -14.48 1.55
N ALA A 451 -32.11 -13.44 1.63
CA ALA A 451 -31.48 -13.05 2.87
C ALA A 451 -32.66 -12.65 3.76
N VAL A 452 -32.99 -13.54 4.68
CA VAL A 452 -33.84 -13.22 5.81
C VAL A 452 -33.16 -12.01 6.48
N VAL A 453 -33.72 -10.83 6.25
CA VAL A 453 -33.35 -9.61 6.96
C VAL A 453 -33.63 -9.90 8.44
N PRO A 454 -32.60 -9.92 9.32
CA PRO A 454 -32.87 -10.08 10.73
C PRO A 454 -33.75 -8.91 11.18
N PRO A 455 -34.72 -9.16 12.08
CA PRO A 455 -35.66 -8.12 12.48
C PRO A 455 -34.92 -6.88 13.00
N VAL A 456 -35.31 -5.72 12.51
CA VAL A 456 -34.74 -4.39 12.79
C VAL A 456 -34.60 -4.11 14.31
N GLU A 457 -35.44 -4.73 15.15
CA GLU A 457 -35.37 -4.62 16.59
C GLU A 457 -34.10 -5.20 17.25
N LYS A 458 -33.50 -6.30 16.72
CA LYS A 458 -32.29 -6.90 17.31
C LYS A 458 -31.05 -6.04 17.06
N GLN A 459 -30.93 -5.42 15.88
CA GLN A 459 -29.80 -4.55 15.56
C GLN A 459 -29.80 -3.25 16.36
N ALA A 460 -30.97 -2.65 16.65
CA ALA A 460 -31.08 -1.44 17.46
C ALA A 460 -30.66 -1.65 18.92
N LYS A 461 -30.94 -2.83 19.51
CA LYS A 461 -30.63 -3.13 20.91
C LYS A 461 -29.12 -3.38 21.14
N VAL A 462 -28.46 -4.09 20.21
CA VAL A 462 -27.01 -4.31 20.26
C VAL A 462 -26.26 -3.01 20.03
N SER A 463 -26.76 -2.15 19.16
CA SER A 463 -26.20 -0.83 18.88
C SER A 463 -26.18 0.07 20.12
N GLN A 464 -27.24 0.11 20.94
CA GLN A 464 -27.31 0.97 22.13
C GLN A 464 -26.27 0.63 23.20
N VAL A 465 -26.07 -0.66 23.49
CA VAL A 465 -25.06 -1.11 24.47
C VAL A 465 -23.64 -0.82 23.97
N ILE A 466 -23.36 -1.07 22.70
CA ILE A 466 -22.05 -0.77 22.10
C ILE A 466 -21.81 0.74 22.11
N THR A 467 -22.80 1.54 21.77
CA THR A 467 -22.69 3.02 21.76
C THR A 467 -22.40 3.53 23.16
N ALA A 468 -23.10 3.05 24.20
CA ALA A 468 -22.86 3.44 25.57
C ALA A 468 -21.45 3.07 26.06
N GLN A 469 -20.96 1.86 25.74
CA GLN A 469 -19.60 1.44 26.10
C GLN A 469 -18.54 2.28 25.36
N ARG A 470 -18.74 2.58 24.07
CA ARG A 470 -17.85 3.45 23.29
C ARG A 470 -17.77 4.84 23.90
N LEU A 471 -18.92 5.43 24.18
CA LEU A 471 -19.00 6.77 24.73
C LEU A 471 -18.35 6.84 26.12
N LEU A 472 -18.67 5.91 27.01
CA LEU A 472 -18.11 5.90 28.38
C LEU A 472 -16.60 5.65 28.36
N LEU A 473 -16.10 4.76 27.49
CA LEU A 473 -14.66 4.53 27.35
C LEU A 473 -13.96 5.77 26.80
N TYR A 474 -14.53 6.48 25.84
CA TYR A 474 -14.01 7.75 25.37
C TYR A 474 -13.95 8.79 26.47
N ARG A 475 -15.06 8.98 27.23
CA ARG A 475 -15.15 9.95 28.31
C ARG A 475 -14.14 9.70 29.42
N LEU A 476 -13.98 8.46 29.86
CA LEU A 476 -13.00 8.13 30.91
C LEU A 476 -11.54 8.38 30.48
N LEU A 477 -11.24 8.31 29.18
CA LEU A 477 -9.91 8.65 28.67
C LEU A 477 -9.66 10.15 28.65
N HIS A 478 -10.67 10.94 28.27
CA HIS A 478 -10.53 12.39 28.07
C HIS A 478 -10.95 13.26 29.27
N GLU A 479 -11.70 12.70 30.21
CA GLU A 479 -12.22 13.44 31.35
C GLU A 479 -11.82 12.75 32.68
N GLN A 480 -10.81 13.30 33.35
CA GLN A 480 -10.27 12.74 34.60
C GLN A 480 -11.35 12.52 35.67
N GLY A 481 -12.35 13.41 35.76
CA GLY A 481 -13.47 13.25 36.69
C GLY A 481 -14.30 12.00 36.44
N VAL A 482 -14.51 11.62 35.18
CA VAL A 482 -15.22 10.37 34.82
C VAL A 482 -14.37 9.16 35.18
N PHE A 483 -13.07 9.20 34.89
CA PHE A 483 -12.14 8.14 35.26
C PHE A 483 -12.12 7.88 36.77
N LEU A 484 -11.94 8.93 37.57
CA LEU A 484 -11.92 8.84 39.03
C LEU A 484 -13.25 8.32 39.61
N ARG A 485 -14.38 8.76 39.03
CA ARG A 485 -15.71 8.28 39.40
C ARG A 485 -15.87 6.76 39.21
N LEU A 486 -15.46 6.27 38.05
CA LEU A 486 -15.53 4.84 37.74
C LEU A 486 -14.54 4.01 38.58
N MET A 487 -13.36 4.56 38.88
CA MET A 487 -12.39 3.92 39.79
C MET A 487 -12.90 3.80 41.25
N ALA A 488 -13.70 4.76 41.68
CA ALA A 488 -14.32 4.73 43.04
C ALA A 488 -15.43 3.68 43.18
N ASP A 489 -16.01 3.24 42.06
CA ASP A 489 -17.03 2.16 42.05
C ASP A 489 -16.38 0.80 41.83
N ALA A 490 -16.06 0.09 42.92
CA ALA A 490 -15.44 -1.23 42.87
C ALA A 490 -16.30 -2.32 42.18
N GLN A 491 -17.60 -2.06 41.96
CA GLN A 491 -18.51 -2.99 41.27
C GLN A 491 -18.65 -2.68 39.77
N PHE A 492 -18.16 -1.53 39.32
CA PHE A 492 -18.24 -1.17 37.91
C PHE A 492 -17.35 -2.05 37.07
N HIS A 493 -17.92 -2.61 36.01
CA HIS A 493 -17.21 -3.31 34.95
C HIS A 493 -17.94 -3.13 33.61
N PHE A 494 -17.20 -3.06 32.53
CA PHE A 494 -17.78 -3.05 31.19
C PHE A 494 -18.37 -4.42 30.87
N PHE A 495 -19.49 -4.41 30.18
CA PHE A 495 -20.21 -5.64 29.83
C PHE A 495 -19.45 -6.51 28.80
N THR A 496 -18.80 -5.89 27.83
CA THR A 496 -18.06 -6.61 26.78
C THR A 496 -16.58 -6.67 27.12
N GLU A 497 -15.98 -7.84 27.00
CA GLU A 497 -14.59 -8.14 27.39
C GLU A 497 -13.56 -7.14 26.86
N ILE A 498 -13.64 -6.76 25.56
CA ILE A 498 -12.67 -5.83 24.96
C ILE A 498 -12.69 -4.43 25.62
N TYR A 499 -13.87 -3.92 26.01
CA TYR A 499 -13.99 -2.64 26.73
C TYR A 499 -13.48 -2.76 28.17
N GLN A 500 -13.76 -3.90 28.84
CA GLN A 500 -13.22 -4.15 30.17
C GLN A 500 -11.70 -4.20 30.17
N ARG A 501 -11.10 -4.90 29.21
CA ARG A 501 -9.63 -4.95 29.06
C ARG A 501 -9.05 -3.57 28.73
N SER A 502 -9.73 -2.78 27.88
CA SER A 502 -9.34 -1.41 27.58
C SER A 502 -9.36 -0.52 28.83
N TYR A 503 -10.35 -0.71 29.69
CA TYR A 503 -10.44 0.00 30.98
C TYR A 503 -9.28 -0.35 31.91
N LEU A 504 -8.92 -1.63 32.02
CA LEU A 504 -7.76 -2.07 32.80
C LEU A 504 -6.43 -1.49 32.26
N VAL A 505 -6.29 -1.40 30.94
CA VAL A 505 -5.12 -0.75 30.31
C VAL A 505 -5.12 0.74 30.63
N ALA A 506 -6.27 1.42 30.60
CA ALA A 506 -6.37 2.82 30.97
C ALA A 506 -6.00 3.06 32.46
N GLN A 507 -6.43 2.18 33.37
CA GLN A 507 -6.02 2.24 34.78
C GLN A 507 -4.49 2.12 34.94
N ALA A 508 -3.86 1.18 34.22
CA ALA A 508 -2.41 1.01 34.25
C ALA A 508 -1.66 2.22 33.63
N TYR A 509 -2.23 2.87 32.64
CA TYR A 509 -1.69 4.07 32.03
C TYR A 509 -1.75 5.27 32.98
N PHE A 510 -2.91 5.57 33.54
CA PHE A 510 -3.10 6.68 34.48
C PHE A 510 -2.41 6.49 35.84
N ALA A 511 -1.98 5.26 36.15
CA ALA A 511 -1.08 5.03 37.31
C ALA A 511 0.34 5.57 37.09
N GLN A 512 0.73 5.87 35.84
CA GLN A 512 2.07 6.33 35.44
C GLN A 512 2.07 7.72 34.82
N HIS A 513 0.91 8.21 34.35
CA HIS A 513 0.72 9.45 33.62
C HIS A 513 -0.41 10.28 34.22
N GLU A 514 -0.20 11.57 34.41
CA GLU A 514 -1.22 12.47 34.96
C GLU A 514 -2.29 12.85 33.92
N ASP A 515 -1.85 13.09 32.67
CA ASP A 515 -2.70 13.52 31.56
C ASP A 515 -2.82 12.46 30.48
N TYR A 516 -3.93 12.46 29.76
CA TYR A 516 -4.16 11.59 28.62
C TYR A 516 -3.57 12.19 27.33
N ASN A 517 -2.70 11.40 26.69
CA ASN A 517 -2.23 11.67 25.32
C ASN A 517 -2.54 10.46 24.42
N SER A 518 -3.35 10.66 23.39
CA SER A 518 -3.82 9.57 22.53
C SER A 518 -2.69 8.83 21.82
N ALA A 519 -1.68 9.55 21.29
CA ALA A 519 -0.56 8.95 20.59
C ALA A 519 0.35 8.13 21.54
N GLU A 520 0.55 8.61 22.76
CA GLU A 520 1.32 7.95 23.81
C GLU A 520 0.58 6.73 24.36
N PHE A 521 -0.72 6.85 24.60
CA PHE A 521 -1.56 5.74 25.04
C PHE A 521 -1.57 4.60 24.02
N LEU A 522 -1.57 4.91 22.71
CA LEU A 522 -1.48 3.91 21.66
C LEU A 522 -0.13 3.16 21.66
N ASP A 523 0.96 3.79 22.05
CA ASP A 523 2.27 3.12 22.25
C ASP A 523 2.26 2.23 23.50
N PHE A 524 1.54 2.64 24.56
CA PHE A 524 1.38 1.87 25.79
C PHE A 524 0.60 0.56 25.59
N ILE A 525 -0.37 0.54 24.66
CA ILE A 525 -1.22 -0.61 24.37
C ILE A 525 -0.42 -1.69 23.61
N LYS A 526 -0.31 -2.89 24.21
CA LYS A 526 0.37 -4.04 23.61
C LYS A 526 -0.54 -4.87 22.70
N GLU A 527 -1.84 -4.84 22.92
CA GLU A 527 -2.83 -5.68 22.26
C GLU A 527 -3.46 -4.96 21.06
N GLU A 528 -3.34 -5.56 19.88
CA GLU A 528 -3.84 -4.97 18.63
C GLU A 528 -5.37 -4.70 18.63
N PRO A 529 -6.24 -5.61 19.13
CA PRO A 529 -7.69 -5.33 19.19
C PRO A 529 -8.04 -4.11 20.05
N ILE A 530 -7.37 -3.92 21.20
CA ILE A 530 -7.57 -2.77 22.08
C ILE A 530 -7.10 -1.50 21.40
N ARG A 531 -5.94 -1.55 20.72
CA ARG A 531 -5.41 -0.41 19.94
C ARG A 531 -6.38 0.03 18.85
N GLN A 532 -6.93 -0.91 18.08
CA GLN A 532 -7.92 -0.63 17.05
C GLN A 532 -9.19 0.00 17.62
N LEU A 533 -9.69 -0.49 18.76
CA LEU A 533 -10.83 0.09 19.44
C LEU A 533 -10.55 1.54 19.84
N VAL A 534 -9.42 1.82 20.51
CA VAL A 534 -9.04 3.17 20.94
C VAL A 534 -8.89 4.10 19.76
N VAL A 535 -8.17 3.69 18.69
CA VAL A 535 -8.07 4.50 17.46
C VAL A 535 -9.45 4.82 16.89
N SER A 536 -10.37 3.85 16.85
CA SER A 536 -11.73 4.07 16.35
C SER A 536 -12.52 5.06 17.21
N LEU A 537 -12.28 5.09 18.52
CA LEU A 537 -12.88 6.07 19.43
C LEU A 537 -12.33 7.48 19.18
N GLU A 538 -11.00 7.59 19.06
CA GLU A 538 -10.31 8.86 18.82
C GLU A 538 -10.71 9.53 17.50
N MET A 539 -11.04 8.73 16.50
CA MET A 539 -11.48 9.21 15.18
C MET A 539 -12.99 9.50 15.12
N THR A 540 -13.74 9.12 16.15
CA THR A 540 -15.17 9.42 16.25
C THR A 540 -15.36 10.83 16.86
N GLU A 541 -16.24 11.64 16.28
CA GLU A 541 -16.62 12.94 16.88
C GLU A 541 -17.64 12.69 17.99
N PHE A 542 -17.25 12.98 19.21
CA PHE A 542 -18.13 13.03 20.37
C PHE A 542 -18.38 14.50 20.78
N PRO A 543 -19.50 14.82 21.43
CA PRO A 543 -19.75 16.14 21.99
C PRO A 543 -18.61 16.58 22.92
N PRO A 544 -18.25 17.87 22.97
CA PRO A 544 -17.04 18.34 23.66
C PRO A 544 -17.04 18.12 25.19
N GLN A 545 -18.20 18.07 25.83
CA GLN A 545 -18.34 17.83 27.27
C GLN A 545 -19.44 16.80 27.56
N ALA A 546 -19.20 15.93 28.55
CA ALA A 546 -20.21 15.03 29.04
C ALA A 546 -21.23 15.77 29.90
N LEU A 547 -22.51 15.46 29.70
CA LEU A 547 -23.53 15.78 30.69
C LEU A 547 -23.47 14.72 31.80
N PRO A 548 -23.61 15.08 33.10
CA PRO A 548 -23.63 14.10 34.18
C PRO A 548 -24.66 12.96 33.97
N GLU A 549 -25.83 13.31 33.44
CA GLU A 549 -26.92 12.40 33.08
C GLU A 549 -26.50 11.41 31.98
N GLU A 550 -25.72 11.85 30.98
CA GLU A 550 -25.19 11.00 29.90
C GLU A 550 -24.27 9.88 30.46
N ILE A 551 -23.43 10.19 31.45
CA ILE A 551 -22.55 9.23 32.10
C ILE A 551 -23.37 8.24 32.95
N ASP A 552 -24.39 8.72 33.70
CA ASP A 552 -25.29 7.89 34.46
C ASP A 552 -26.06 6.90 33.59
N ASP A 553 -26.59 7.39 32.48
CA ASP A 553 -27.27 6.56 31.48
C ASP A 553 -26.33 5.49 30.87
N CYS A 554 -25.10 5.85 30.52
CA CYS A 554 -24.12 4.86 30.06
C CYS A 554 -23.84 3.78 31.11
N ILE A 555 -23.66 4.15 32.38
CA ILE A 555 -23.44 3.20 33.48
C ILE A 555 -24.65 2.28 33.64
N ILE A 556 -25.89 2.81 33.65
CA ILE A 556 -27.13 2.05 33.75
C ILE A 556 -27.26 1.07 32.56
N ILE A 557 -27.00 1.53 31.34
CA ILE A 557 -27.04 0.70 30.13
C ILE A 557 -26.04 -0.45 30.22
N ILE A 558 -24.81 -0.18 30.65
CA ILE A 558 -23.74 -1.18 30.72
C ILE A 558 -23.98 -2.18 31.84
N THR A 559 -24.33 -1.70 33.07
CA THR A 559 -24.40 -2.55 34.28
C THR A 559 -25.75 -3.21 34.48
N LYS A 560 -26.85 -2.60 34.04
CA LYS A 560 -28.22 -3.12 34.25
C LYS A 560 -28.88 -3.59 32.97
N LEU A 561 -28.90 -2.77 31.92
CA LEU A 561 -29.62 -3.08 30.68
C LEU A 561 -28.93 -4.19 29.86
N ALA A 562 -27.60 -4.11 29.68
CA ALA A 562 -26.87 -5.07 28.87
C ALA A 562 -26.97 -6.52 29.39
N PRO A 563 -26.82 -6.81 30.67
CA PRO A 563 -27.03 -8.16 31.22
C PRO A 563 -28.46 -8.68 31.02
N LEU A 564 -29.48 -7.81 31.14
CA LEU A 564 -30.87 -8.21 30.91
C LEU A 564 -31.13 -8.53 29.43
N LEU A 565 -30.56 -7.76 28.52
CA LEU A 565 -30.65 -8.03 27.07
C LEU A 565 -29.97 -9.34 26.70
N ALA A 566 -28.81 -9.64 27.28
CA ALA A 566 -28.11 -10.91 27.07
C ALA A 566 -28.91 -12.11 27.59
N LYS A 567 -29.50 -11.97 28.80
CA LYS A 567 -30.39 -13.01 29.35
C LYS A 567 -31.63 -13.22 28.48
N LEU A 568 -32.21 -12.16 27.92
CA LEU A 568 -33.34 -12.25 27.02
C LEU A 568 -32.98 -12.99 25.72
N ASP A 569 -31.81 -12.70 25.14
CA ASP A 569 -31.33 -13.38 23.94
C ASP A 569 -31.04 -14.86 24.17
N GLN A 570 -30.45 -15.20 25.33
CA GLN A 570 -30.24 -16.60 25.73
C GLN A 570 -31.57 -17.32 25.92
N ASN A 571 -32.53 -16.70 26.64
CA ASN A 571 -33.88 -17.26 26.84
C ASN A 571 -34.59 -17.47 25.49
N ASP A 572 -34.45 -16.56 24.55
CA ASP A 572 -35.02 -16.71 23.21
C ASP A 572 -34.44 -17.91 22.45
N GLN A 573 -33.12 -18.13 22.52
CA GLN A 573 -32.45 -19.29 21.91
C GLN A 573 -32.89 -20.61 22.57
N GLU A 574 -32.98 -20.64 23.90
CA GLU A 574 -33.45 -21.83 24.67
C GLU A 574 -34.92 -22.12 24.35
N PHE A 575 -35.76 -21.08 24.21
CA PHE A 575 -37.17 -21.22 23.83
C PHE A 575 -37.31 -21.82 22.42
N GLU A 576 -36.58 -21.31 21.41
CA GLU A 576 -36.59 -21.87 20.06
C GLU A 576 -36.14 -23.33 20.04
N ARG A 577 -35.14 -23.68 20.89
CA ARG A 577 -34.67 -25.06 21.02
C ARG A 577 -35.72 -25.96 21.70
N ALA A 578 -36.38 -25.51 22.75
CA ALA A 578 -37.45 -26.26 23.40
C ALA A 578 -38.63 -26.50 22.44
N MET A 579 -39.01 -25.49 21.65
CA MET A 579 -40.03 -25.61 20.62
C MET A 579 -39.65 -26.61 19.54
N SER A 580 -38.42 -26.60 19.06
CA SER A 580 -37.93 -27.55 18.04
C SER A 580 -37.90 -29.00 18.53
N LEU A 581 -37.72 -29.22 19.83
CA LEU A 581 -37.72 -30.54 20.48
C LEU A 581 -39.11 -30.98 20.95
N GLY A 582 -40.17 -30.18 20.74
CA GLY A 582 -41.52 -30.48 21.18
C GLY A 582 -41.74 -30.43 22.70
N ASN A 583 -40.80 -29.84 23.46
CA ASN A 583 -40.91 -29.71 24.92
C ASN A 583 -41.76 -28.50 25.29
N THR A 584 -43.10 -28.73 25.30
CA THR A 584 -44.08 -27.67 25.57
C THR A 584 -44.03 -27.13 26.99
N GLU A 585 -43.66 -27.92 27.97
CA GLU A 585 -43.60 -27.49 29.39
C GLU A 585 -42.44 -26.51 29.59
N GLU A 586 -41.25 -26.82 29.08
CA GLU A 586 -40.10 -25.94 29.14
C GLU A 586 -40.31 -24.66 28.29
N ALA A 587 -40.95 -24.77 27.13
CA ALA A 587 -41.30 -23.61 26.32
C ALA A 587 -42.26 -22.66 27.06
N GLN A 588 -43.25 -23.17 27.81
CA GLN A 588 -44.14 -22.34 28.63
C GLN A 588 -43.38 -21.63 29.75
N ARG A 589 -42.47 -22.32 30.44
CA ARG A 589 -41.62 -21.73 31.47
C ARG A 589 -40.78 -20.60 30.94
N LEU A 590 -40.07 -20.82 29.81
CA LEU A 590 -39.22 -19.84 29.16
C LEU A 590 -40.03 -18.63 28.66
N LEU A 591 -41.28 -18.83 28.23
CA LEU A 591 -42.17 -17.74 27.83
C LEU A 591 -42.53 -16.83 29.03
N VAL A 592 -42.81 -17.40 30.19
CA VAL A 592 -43.05 -16.63 31.42
C VAL A 592 -41.80 -15.83 31.83
N GLU A 593 -40.63 -16.44 31.76
CA GLU A 593 -39.37 -15.78 32.06
C GLU A 593 -39.09 -14.63 31.07
N LYS A 594 -39.34 -14.82 29.77
CA LYS A 594 -39.26 -13.78 28.74
C LYS A 594 -40.12 -12.56 29.05
N ILE A 595 -41.35 -12.78 29.57
CA ILE A 595 -42.25 -11.68 29.95
C ILE A 595 -41.66 -10.89 31.10
N LYS A 596 -41.13 -11.57 32.15
CA LYS A 596 -40.47 -10.94 33.30
C LYS A 596 -39.24 -10.12 32.87
N LEU A 597 -38.38 -10.68 32.04
CA LEU A 597 -37.21 -10.00 31.49
C LEU A 597 -37.59 -8.74 30.68
N LYS A 598 -38.64 -8.82 29.87
CA LYS A 598 -39.13 -7.66 29.12
C LYS A 598 -39.67 -6.56 30.04
N GLN A 599 -40.37 -6.92 31.16
CA GLN A 599 -40.83 -5.95 32.16
C GLN A 599 -39.65 -5.27 32.86
N GLN A 600 -38.61 -6.03 33.25
CA GLN A 600 -37.41 -5.48 33.88
C GLN A 600 -36.66 -4.53 32.88
N ILE A 601 -36.52 -4.92 31.66
CA ILE A 601 -35.91 -4.10 30.61
C ILE A 601 -36.70 -2.77 30.41
N ALA A 602 -38.04 -2.85 30.44
CA ALA A 602 -38.88 -1.66 30.32
C ALA A 602 -38.70 -0.70 31.52
N GLN A 603 -38.62 -1.24 32.73
CA GLN A 603 -38.36 -0.44 33.95
C GLN A 603 -36.98 0.24 33.91
N VAL A 604 -35.92 -0.48 33.47
CA VAL A 604 -34.58 0.11 33.35
C VAL A 604 -34.58 1.20 32.27
N LYS A 605 -35.29 1.01 31.15
CA LYS A 605 -35.40 2.03 30.11
C LYS A 605 -36.18 3.27 30.53
N GLN A 606 -37.15 3.16 31.43
CA GLN A 606 -37.85 4.32 31.98
C GLN A 606 -36.99 5.14 32.96
N ALA A 607 -35.91 4.57 33.48
CA ALA A 607 -34.96 5.24 34.37
C ALA A 607 -33.81 5.93 33.61
N LEU A 608 -33.76 5.86 32.25
CA LEU A 608 -32.84 6.59 31.43
C LEU A 608 -33.41 8.00 31.14
N HIS A 609 -32.55 9.02 31.14
CA HIS A 609 -32.89 10.44 30.97
C HIS A 609 -33.06 10.86 29.50
#